data_cfdfe549b11ac9136c437bd98be4b385
#
_entry.id   cfdfe549b11ac9136c437bd98be4b385
#
_cell.length_a   1.000
_cell.length_b   1.000
_cell.length_c   1.000
_cell.angle_alpha   90.00
_cell.angle_beta   90.00
_cell.angle_gamma   90.00
#
_symmetry.space_group_name_H-M   'P 1'
#
loop_
_entity.id
_entity.type
_entity.pdbx_description
1 polymer ?
#
loop_
_entity_poly.entity_id
_entity_poly.type
_entity_poly.pdbx_seq_one_letter_code
_entity_poly.pdbx_strand_id
1 'polypeptide(L)'
;ELAKNLFRNPDCEIDTILAFNIPVSRAFMHLDTVFTQIDFDKFTYHPGIMDTLQVFEITEGDIPDSDEDLNVVEVNGSLEEILEKYLGRKITLIPCAGGEKISSEREQWNDGTNTLCIAPGVVVVYDRNNITNNILREHGIKVFEMPSAELSRGRGGPRCMSMPLIREDIYTESGAVKKENISSVKHEEVKKVNNEKFNFKGRNFLTLLDYTPEEIRYLLDLSKDLKDKKHRGIEHRYLKGKNIVLLFEKTSTRTRCSFEVAGLDLGMGVTYLDPGSSQMGKKESIADTAKVLGRMYDGIEYRGYDQKIVEELAKNAGVPVWNGLTTEFHPTQMLADVMTV
;
A
#
# COMPACT_ATOMS: atom_id res chain seq x y z
N GLU A 1 -5.60 23.86 -0.80
CA GLU A 1 -6.87 23.11 -0.71
C GLU A 1 -6.83 22.04 0.40
N LEU A 2 -5.78 21.17 0.45
CA LEU A 2 -5.68 20.15 1.51
C LEU A 2 -5.63 20.79 2.91
N ALA A 3 -4.84 21.86 3.11
CA ALA A 3 -4.75 22.57 4.38
C ALA A 3 -6.12 23.13 4.81
N LYS A 4 -6.84 23.79 3.89
CA LYS A 4 -8.19 24.29 4.14
C LYS A 4 -9.15 23.19 4.58
N ASN A 5 -9.12 22.05 3.91
CA ASN A 5 -9.98 20.91 4.26
C ASN A 5 -9.64 20.32 5.63
N LEU A 6 -8.35 20.30 6.01
CA LEU A 6 -7.92 19.80 7.33
C LEU A 6 -8.35 20.75 8.45
N PHE A 7 -8.13 22.06 8.31
CA PHE A 7 -8.50 23.06 9.32
C PHE A 7 -10.01 23.19 9.48
N ARG A 8 -10.81 23.01 8.41
CA ARG A 8 -12.26 23.05 8.45
C ARG A 8 -12.94 21.79 8.93
N ASN A 9 -12.19 20.69 9.07
CA ASN A 9 -12.74 19.43 9.55
C ASN A 9 -12.84 19.44 11.08
N PRO A 10 -14.07 19.43 11.67
CA PRO A 10 -14.24 19.48 13.11
C PRO A 10 -13.70 18.24 13.86
N ASP A 11 -13.45 17.14 13.13
CA ASP A 11 -12.87 15.92 13.69
C ASP A 11 -11.34 15.90 13.58
N CYS A 12 -10.72 16.99 13.08
CA CYS A 12 -9.28 17.11 12.88
C CYS A 12 -8.69 18.10 13.90
N GLU A 13 -7.77 17.65 14.71
CA GLU A 13 -7.08 18.46 15.72
C GLU A 13 -5.81 19.17 15.19
N ILE A 14 -5.59 19.15 13.88
CA ILE A 14 -4.41 19.79 13.26
C ILE A 14 -4.67 21.30 13.16
N ASP A 15 -3.83 22.08 13.84
CA ASP A 15 -3.83 23.55 13.81
C ASP A 15 -2.66 24.14 13.02
N THR A 16 -1.65 23.35 12.74
CA THR A 16 -0.41 23.78 12.07
C THR A 16 0.07 22.72 11.08
N ILE A 17 0.42 23.17 9.86
CA ILE A 17 1.01 22.32 8.83
C ILE A 17 2.36 22.90 8.42
N LEU A 18 3.39 22.05 8.41
CA LEU A 18 4.68 22.41 7.82
C LEU A 18 4.75 21.90 6.37
N ALA A 19 4.79 22.82 5.43
CA ALA A 19 4.96 22.53 4.01
C ALA A 19 6.43 22.63 3.60
N PHE A 20 6.94 21.56 3.01
CA PHE A 20 8.33 21.45 2.56
C PHE A 20 8.40 21.66 1.06
N ASN A 21 9.11 22.71 0.62
CA ASN A 21 9.40 22.95 -0.78
C ASN A 21 10.64 22.13 -1.17
N ILE A 22 10.44 20.94 -1.67
CA ILE A 22 11.54 20.06 -2.11
C ILE A 22 11.95 20.37 -3.55
N PRO A 23 13.22 20.13 -3.94
CA PRO A 23 13.68 20.36 -5.30
C PRO A 23 12.89 19.58 -6.35
N VAL A 24 12.56 20.24 -7.45
CA VAL A 24 11.88 19.58 -8.59
C VAL A 24 12.86 18.64 -9.28
N SER A 25 12.82 17.38 -8.91
CA SER A 25 13.69 16.33 -9.46
C SER A 25 12.93 15.02 -9.57
N ARG A 26 13.27 14.22 -10.57
CA ARG A 26 12.72 12.87 -10.74
C ARG A 26 13.07 11.93 -9.57
N ALA A 27 14.15 12.20 -8.86
CA ALA A 27 14.57 11.45 -7.67
C ALA A 27 13.81 11.87 -6.41
N PHE A 28 13.11 13.01 -6.42
CA PHE A 28 12.45 13.64 -5.28
C PHE A 28 10.96 13.90 -5.56
N MET A 29 10.25 12.89 -6.07
CA MET A 29 8.86 13.05 -6.51
C MET A 29 7.89 13.44 -5.40
N HIS A 30 8.11 12.95 -4.18
CA HIS A 30 7.26 13.19 -3.01
C HIS A 30 8.13 13.40 -1.78
N LEU A 31 7.57 14.05 -0.75
CA LEU A 31 8.30 14.31 0.50
C LEU A 31 8.76 13.00 1.16
N ASP A 32 7.93 11.97 1.20
CA ASP A 32 8.25 10.69 1.82
C ASP A 32 9.32 9.87 1.07
N THR A 33 9.69 10.28 -0.15
CA THR A 33 10.85 9.68 -0.85
C THR A 33 12.18 10.28 -0.40
N VAL A 34 12.17 11.43 0.25
CA VAL A 34 13.39 12.16 0.66
C VAL A 34 13.43 12.50 2.14
N PHE A 35 12.29 12.33 2.85
CA PHE A 35 12.17 12.66 4.26
C PHE A 35 11.05 11.83 4.91
N THR A 36 11.39 11.02 5.91
CA THR A 36 10.43 10.13 6.58
C THR A 36 10.68 10.09 8.08
N GLN A 37 9.62 10.26 8.88
CA GLN A 37 9.67 10.03 10.32
C GLN A 37 9.68 8.53 10.63
N ILE A 38 10.62 8.08 11.45
CA ILE A 38 10.84 6.67 11.80
C ILE A 38 10.77 6.37 13.29
N ASP A 39 10.79 7.40 14.12
CA ASP A 39 10.60 7.33 15.56
C ASP A 39 9.98 8.65 16.04
N PHE A 40 9.67 8.78 17.30
CA PHE A 40 9.19 10.05 17.89
C PHE A 40 10.12 11.23 17.63
N ASP A 41 11.43 10.99 17.62
CA ASP A 41 12.49 11.98 17.56
C ASP A 41 13.48 11.73 16.41
N LYS A 42 13.25 10.76 15.55
CA LYS A 42 14.18 10.37 14.48
C LYS A 42 13.55 10.43 13.10
N PHE A 43 14.30 10.98 12.17
CA PHE A 43 13.89 11.08 10.77
C PHE A 43 15.00 10.64 9.84
N THR A 44 14.65 9.91 8.78
CA THR A 44 15.56 9.69 7.65
C THR A 44 15.39 10.81 6.63
N TYR A 45 16.49 11.23 6.01
CA TYR A 45 16.44 12.23 4.97
C TYR A 45 17.49 11.98 3.88
N HIS A 46 17.22 12.50 2.68
CA HIS A 46 18.22 12.54 1.62
C HIS A 46 19.03 13.84 1.68
N PRO A 47 20.38 13.77 1.73
CA PRO A 47 21.21 14.99 1.89
C PRO A 47 20.98 16.05 0.82
N GLY A 48 20.63 15.64 -0.40
CA GLY A 48 20.41 16.57 -1.53
C GLY A 48 19.23 17.53 -1.39
N ILE A 49 18.39 17.39 -0.34
CA ILE A 49 17.32 18.38 -0.09
C ILE A 49 17.80 19.55 0.77
N MET A 50 18.90 19.38 1.53
CA MET A 50 19.29 20.33 2.59
C MET A 50 19.68 21.72 2.07
N ASP A 51 20.34 21.78 0.91
CA ASP A 51 20.87 23.04 0.38
C ASP A 51 19.79 23.99 -0.17
N THR A 52 18.61 23.47 -0.49
CA THR A 52 17.53 24.21 -1.16
C THR A 52 16.19 24.11 -0.46
N LEU A 53 16.17 23.46 0.70
CA LEU A 53 14.92 23.21 1.44
C LEU A 53 14.38 24.51 2.00
N GLN A 54 13.16 24.84 1.62
CA GLN A 54 12.35 25.89 2.25
C GLN A 54 11.20 25.23 3.00
N VAL A 55 10.91 25.71 4.19
CA VAL A 55 9.82 25.22 5.02
C VAL A 55 8.85 26.37 5.27
N PHE A 56 7.56 26.11 5.05
CA PHE A 56 6.50 27.08 5.29
C PHE A 56 5.58 26.55 6.39
N GLU A 57 5.32 27.38 7.37
CA GLU A 57 4.26 27.18 8.35
C GLU A 57 2.94 27.64 7.74
N ILE A 58 1.93 26.78 7.77
CA ILE A 58 0.59 27.09 7.32
C ILE A 58 -0.35 26.92 8.51
N THR A 59 -1.07 27.98 8.84
CA THR A 59 -2.12 28.00 9.86
C THR A 59 -3.43 28.52 9.26
N GLU A 60 -4.54 28.35 9.98
CA GLU A 60 -5.83 28.90 9.58
C GLU A 60 -5.76 30.45 9.56
N GLY A 61 -6.32 31.06 8.54
CA GLY A 61 -6.41 32.49 8.39
C GLY A 61 -7.66 33.09 9.03
N ASP A 62 -7.70 34.40 9.13
CA ASP A 62 -8.75 35.13 9.83
C ASP A 62 -10.09 35.23 9.04
N ILE A 63 -10.05 35.07 7.70
CA ILE A 63 -11.20 35.28 6.83
C ILE A 63 -11.49 34.03 5.99
N PRO A 64 -12.49 33.20 6.36
CA PRO A 64 -12.87 32.02 5.58
C PRO A 64 -13.28 32.36 4.15
N ASP A 65 -12.95 31.46 3.20
CA ASP A 65 -13.30 31.55 1.77
C ASP A 65 -12.77 32.78 1.02
N SER A 66 -11.70 33.40 1.54
CA SER A 66 -10.96 34.49 0.90
C SER A 66 -9.55 34.08 0.52
N ASP A 67 -8.77 34.99 -0.06
CA ASP A 67 -7.33 34.80 -0.28
C ASP A 67 -6.54 34.82 1.06
N GLU A 68 -7.18 35.26 2.15
CA GLU A 68 -6.65 35.35 3.52
C GLU A 68 -7.18 34.21 4.43
N ASP A 69 -7.68 33.11 3.87
CA ASP A 69 -8.17 31.97 4.66
C ASP A 69 -7.05 31.04 5.15
N LEU A 70 -5.82 31.28 4.75
CA LEU A 70 -4.60 30.61 5.23
C LEU A 70 -3.48 31.63 5.50
N ASN A 71 -2.86 31.52 6.64
CA ASN A 71 -1.60 32.19 6.91
C ASN A 71 -0.45 31.29 6.45
N VAL A 72 0.42 31.80 5.58
CA VAL A 72 1.59 31.06 5.08
C VAL A 72 2.83 31.86 5.37
N VAL A 73 3.70 31.38 6.23
CA VAL A 73 4.92 32.06 6.66
C VAL A 73 6.13 31.16 6.44
N GLU A 74 7.18 31.68 5.80
CA GLU A 74 8.45 30.95 5.66
C GLU A 74 9.14 30.86 7.02
N VAL A 75 9.53 29.64 7.40
CA VAL A 75 10.21 29.35 8.67
C VAL A 75 11.72 29.28 8.41
N ASN A 76 12.46 30.19 9.03
CA ASN A 76 13.92 30.25 8.93
C ASN A 76 14.57 29.35 10.00
N GLY A 77 15.66 28.70 9.65
CA GLY A 77 16.46 27.85 10.54
C GLY A 77 16.93 26.57 9.83
N SER A 78 17.75 25.79 10.49
CA SER A 78 18.06 24.45 10.02
C SER A 78 16.84 23.55 10.14
N LEU A 79 16.76 22.48 9.34
CA LEU A 79 15.68 21.50 9.42
C LEU A 79 15.53 20.92 10.84
N GLU A 80 16.65 20.69 11.50
CA GLU A 80 16.70 20.19 12.87
C GLU A 80 16.06 21.16 13.85
N GLU A 81 16.46 22.46 13.82
CA GLU A 81 15.89 23.53 14.67
C GLU A 81 14.39 23.71 14.44
N ILE A 82 13.97 23.67 13.16
CA ILE A 82 12.54 23.77 12.81
C ILE A 82 11.76 22.61 13.44
N LEU A 83 12.21 21.39 13.23
CA LEU A 83 11.51 20.20 13.77
C LEU A 83 11.52 20.19 15.30
N GLU A 84 12.62 20.58 15.94
CA GLU A 84 12.71 20.71 17.42
C GLU A 84 11.69 21.71 17.95
N LYS A 85 11.54 22.85 17.27
CA LYS A 85 10.56 23.90 17.63
C LYS A 85 9.13 23.35 17.63
N TYR A 86 8.72 22.68 16.56
CA TYR A 86 7.33 22.22 16.40
C TYR A 86 7.02 20.92 17.13
N LEU A 87 7.99 20.04 17.30
CA LEU A 87 7.79 18.75 18.00
C LEU A 87 8.11 18.84 19.50
N GLY A 88 8.68 19.96 19.97
CA GLY A 88 8.98 20.19 21.37
C GLY A 88 9.99 19.22 21.98
N ARG A 89 10.84 18.62 21.16
CA ARG A 89 11.84 17.63 21.58
C ARG A 89 13.09 17.68 20.71
N LYS A 90 14.20 17.17 21.24
CA LYS A 90 15.43 17.03 20.48
C LYS A 90 15.26 16.04 19.34
N ILE A 91 15.75 16.40 18.14
CA ILE A 91 15.58 15.63 16.91
C ILE A 91 16.91 15.04 16.47
N THR A 92 16.85 13.84 15.89
CA THR A 92 17.98 13.18 15.24
C THR A 92 17.67 12.99 13.76
N LEU A 93 18.44 13.62 12.90
CA LEU A 93 18.37 13.47 11.46
C LEU A 93 19.37 12.40 10.98
N ILE A 94 18.89 11.37 10.32
CA ILE A 94 19.70 10.23 9.84
C ILE A 94 19.83 10.33 8.32
N PRO A 95 21.00 10.67 7.78
CA PRO A 95 21.19 10.83 6.35
C PRO A 95 21.20 9.48 5.62
N CYS A 96 20.54 9.41 4.47
CA CYS A 96 20.63 8.28 3.55
C CYS A 96 22.09 7.94 3.25
N ALA A 97 22.46 6.68 3.36
CA ALA A 97 23.82 6.16 3.17
C ALA A 97 24.92 6.97 3.89
N GLY A 98 24.61 7.51 5.09
CA GLY A 98 25.55 8.30 5.88
C GLY A 98 25.94 9.66 5.31
N GLY A 99 25.23 10.12 4.28
CA GLY A 99 25.49 11.43 3.63
C GLY A 99 26.61 11.41 2.60
N GLU A 100 27.25 10.25 2.32
CA GLU A 100 28.20 10.14 1.23
C GLU A 100 27.47 10.26 -0.12
N LYS A 101 27.88 11.22 -0.96
CA LYS A 101 27.12 11.64 -2.13
C LYS A 101 26.75 10.51 -3.09
N ILE A 102 27.72 9.69 -3.52
CA ILE A 102 27.49 8.63 -4.51
C ILE A 102 26.60 7.54 -3.93
N SER A 103 26.86 7.14 -2.71
CA SER A 103 26.07 6.11 -2.01
C SER A 103 24.66 6.58 -1.72
N SER A 104 24.51 7.85 -1.31
CA SER A 104 23.21 8.46 -1.06
C SER A 104 22.38 8.54 -2.34
N GLU A 105 22.95 8.98 -3.45
CA GLU A 105 22.27 9.00 -4.75
C GLU A 105 21.87 7.59 -5.21
N ARG A 106 22.73 6.58 -5.02
CA ARG A 106 22.44 5.20 -5.39
C ARG A 106 21.34 4.58 -4.55
N GLU A 107 21.39 4.77 -3.22
CA GLU A 107 20.36 4.23 -2.33
C GLU A 107 19.05 5.02 -2.44
N GLN A 108 19.10 6.31 -2.81
CA GLN A 108 17.90 7.08 -3.15
C GLN A 108 17.15 6.49 -4.34
N TRP A 109 17.83 6.05 -5.39
CA TRP A 109 17.20 5.35 -6.51
C TRP A 109 16.60 3.99 -6.13
N ASN A 110 16.96 3.46 -4.99
CA ASN A 110 16.39 2.27 -4.37
C ASN A 110 15.42 2.61 -3.21
N ASP A 111 14.93 3.85 -3.17
CA ASP A 111 13.99 4.32 -2.14
C ASP A 111 14.54 4.21 -0.70
N GLY A 112 15.83 4.56 -0.50
CA GLY A 112 16.54 4.38 0.77
C GLY A 112 15.94 5.15 1.95
N THR A 113 15.32 6.30 1.70
CA THR A 113 14.61 7.10 2.72
C THR A 113 13.10 6.87 2.75
N ASN A 114 12.54 6.13 1.77
CA ASN A 114 11.12 5.78 1.74
C ASN A 114 10.83 4.56 2.60
N THR A 115 11.02 4.69 3.90
CA THR A 115 10.85 3.63 4.89
C THR A 115 9.42 3.58 5.41
N LEU A 116 8.86 2.38 5.58
CA LEU A 116 7.56 2.22 6.22
C LEU A 116 7.75 2.07 7.73
N CYS A 117 7.42 3.09 8.47
CA CYS A 117 7.40 3.05 9.94
C CYS A 117 6.10 2.36 10.41
N ILE A 118 6.22 1.17 10.99
CA ILE A 118 5.09 0.37 11.49
C ILE A 118 4.85 0.55 12.99
N ALA A 119 5.84 1.05 13.71
CA ALA A 119 5.75 1.49 15.10
C ALA A 119 6.94 2.43 15.38
N PRO A 120 6.90 3.28 16.40
CA PRO A 120 8.05 4.13 16.76
C PRO A 120 9.33 3.32 16.88
N GLY A 121 10.37 3.69 16.14
CA GLY A 121 11.65 2.98 16.10
C GLY A 121 11.63 1.62 15.39
N VAL A 122 10.57 1.28 14.63
CA VAL A 122 10.44 0.02 13.90
C VAL A 122 10.05 0.27 12.45
N VAL A 123 10.89 -0.14 11.52
CA VAL A 123 10.71 0.16 10.09
C VAL A 123 10.81 -1.08 9.20
N VAL A 124 10.08 -1.06 8.08
CA VAL A 124 10.27 -1.97 6.95
C VAL A 124 10.98 -1.21 5.84
N VAL A 125 12.01 -1.81 5.28
CA VAL A 125 12.91 -1.23 4.29
C VAL A 125 13.25 -2.23 3.19
N TYR A 126 13.79 -1.74 2.07
CA TYR A 126 14.35 -2.64 1.07
C TYR A 126 15.74 -3.16 1.46
N ASP A 127 15.99 -4.43 1.21
CA ASP A 127 17.25 -5.13 1.46
C ASP A 127 18.47 -4.56 0.71
N ARG A 128 18.25 -3.84 -0.42
CA ARG A 128 19.31 -3.23 -1.23
C ARG A 128 19.99 -2.04 -0.57
N ASN A 129 19.33 -1.37 0.35
CA ASN A 129 19.82 -0.16 0.98
C ASN A 129 20.72 -0.47 2.18
N ASN A 130 21.72 -1.31 1.94
CA ASN A 130 22.56 -1.90 3.00
C ASN A 130 23.21 -0.85 3.90
N ILE A 131 23.66 0.27 3.34
CA ILE A 131 24.36 1.31 4.11
C ILE A 131 23.36 2.01 5.01
N THR A 132 22.25 2.50 4.45
CA THR A 132 21.18 3.15 5.23
C THR A 132 20.62 2.19 6.28
N ASN A 133 20.35 0.94 5.93
CA ASN A 133 19.80 -0.05 6.86
C ASN A 133 20.71 -0.30 8.07
N ASN A 134 22.02 -0.34 7.85
CA ASN A 134 22.99 -0.49 8.94
C ASN A 134 23.03 0.76 9.84
N ILE A 135 23.05 1.95 9.25
CA ILE A 135 23.01 3.22 10.00
C ILE A 135 21.74 3.32 10.84
N LEU A 136 20.58 2.90 10.31
CA LEU A 136 19.35 2.85 11.08
C LEU A 136 19.49 1.94 12.32
N ARG A 137 20.10 0.76 12.17
CA ARG A 137 20.37 -0.17 13.29
C ARG A 137 21.31 0.45 14.33
N GLU A 138 22.35 1.16 13.89
CA GLU A 138 23.29 1.87 14.78
C GLU A 138 22.58 2.95 15.60
N HIS A 139 21.51 3.58 15.07
CA HIS A 139 20.66 4.53 15.77
C HIS A 139 19.54 3.87 16.60
N GLY A 140 19.60 2.55 16.79
CA GLY A 140 18.64 1.80 17.63
C GLY A 140 17.31 1.50 16.96
N ILE A 141 17.18 1.71 15.65
CA ILE A 141 15.96 1.38 14.90
C ILE A 141 15.92 -0.11 14.60
N LYS A 142 14.80 -0.74 14.89
CA LYS A 142 14.52 -2.12 14.49
C LYS A 142 14.16 -2.16 13.02
N VAL A 143 15.00 -2.82 12.21
CA VAL A 143 14.88 -2.83 10.76
C VAL A 143 14.45 -4.20 10.27
N PHE A 144 13.31 -4.26 9.57
CA PHE A 144 12.86 -5.43 8.82
C PHE A 144 13.18 -5.22 7.35
N GLU A 145 14.03 -6.08 6.80
CA GLU A 145 14.41 -6.02 5.39
C GLU A 145 13.46 -6.85 4.54
N MET A 146 13.04 -6.27 3.44
CA MET A 146 12.13 -6.88 2.46
C MET A 146 12.87 -7.04 1.13
N PRO A 147 12.79 -8.22 0.47
CA PRO A 147 13.37 -8.42 -0.85
C PRO A 147 12.81 -7.43 -1.87
N SER A 148 13.69 -6.67 -2.52
CA SER A 148 13.29 -5.56 -3.39
C SER A 148 13.32 -5.89 -4.89
N ALA A 149 13.84 -7.04 -5.29
CA ALA A 149 14.13 -7.36 -6.69
C ALA A 149 12.93 -7.21 -7.64
N GLU A 150 11.72 -7.60 -7.22
CA GLU A 150 10.51 -7.50 -8.02
C GLU A 150 9.65 -6.29 -7.62
N LEU A 151 9.57 -5.97 -6.34
CA LEU A 151 8.74 -4.88 -5.82
C LEU A 151 9.21 -3.52 -6.33
N SER A 152 10.52 -3.26 -6.34
CA SER A 152 11.09 -2.00 -6.83
C SER A 152 10.89 -1.76 -8.34
N ARG A 153 10.51 -2.76 -9.13
CA ARG A 153 10.20 -2.59 -10.56
C ARG A 153 8.97 -1.74 -10.82
N GLY A 154 8.02 -1.72 -9.88
CA GLY A 154 6.83 -0.86 -9.93
C GLY A 154 7.11 0.60 -9.62
N ARG A 155 8.32 0.91 -9.15
CA ARG A 155 8.76 2.17 -8.56
C ARG A 155 7.97 2.54 -7.31
N GLY A 156 8.67 2.86 -6.27
CA GLY A 156 8.15 3.21 -4.95
C GLY A 156 8.75 2.33 -3.87
N GLY A 157 9.07 2.94 -2.74
CA GLY A 157 9.58 2.25 -1.58
C GLY A 157 8.48 1.61 -0.73
N PRO A 158 8.83 0.97 0.37
CA PRO A 158 7.87 0.34 1.27
C PRO A 158 6.76 1.27 1.75
N ARG A 159 7.07 2.56 1.98
CA ARG A 159 6.09 3.58 2.39
C ARG A 159 5.11 3.90 1.26
N CYS A 160 5.61 4.09 0.03
CA CYS A 160 4.79 4.38 -1.15
C CYS A 160 3.80 3.26 -1.47
N MET A 161 4.16 2.01 -1.21
CA MET A 161 3.35 0.83 -1.49
C MET A 161 2.42 0.46 -0.34
N SER A 162 2.40 1.22 0.74
CA SER A 162 1.58 0.94 1.92
C SER A 162 0.48 1.97 2.07
N MET A 163 -0.68 1.51 2.53
CA MET A 163 -1.79 2.35 2.97
C MET A 163 -2.28 1.83 4.32
N PRO A 164 -2.14 2.60 5.40
CA PRO A 164 -2.63 2.17 6.70
C PRO A 164 -4.17 2.14 6.69
N LEU A 165 -4.74 0.98 6.99
CA LEU A 165 -6.19 0.81 7.11
C LEU A 165 -6.67 1.17 8.51
N ILE A 166 -5.88 0.81 9.51
CA ILE A 166 -6.16 1.08 10.93
C ILE A 166 -4.85 1.54 11.56
N ARG A 167 -4.91 2.60 12.35
CA ARG A 167 -3.83 3.04 13.22
C ARG A 167 -4.34 3.06 14.65
N GLU A 168 -3.61 2.44 15.54
CA GLU A 168 -3.90 2.50 16.97
C GLU A 168 -3.18 3.68 17.61
N ASP A 169 -3.83 4.30 18.58
CA ASP A 169 -3.18 5.32 19.39
C ASP A 169 -2.01 4.73 20.16
N ILE A 170 -0.86 5.37 20.04
CA ILE A 170 0.36 4.97 20.76
C ILE A 170 0.40 5.45 22.21
N TYR A 171 -0.53 6.33 22.58
CA TYR A 171 -0.68 6.82 23.95
C TYR A 171 -1.84 6.12 24.66
N THR A 172 -1.71 5.93 25.95
CA THR A 172 -2.83 5.55 26.83
C THR A 172 -3.69 6.77 27.11
N GLU A 173 -4.92 6.57 27.59
CA GLU A 173 -5.79 7.66 28.08
C GLU A 173 -5.11 8.55 29.16
N SER A 174 -4.10 8.04 29.84
CA SER A 174 -3.29 8.78 30.80
C SER A 174 -2.11 9.54 30.16
N GLY A 175 -1.96 9.54 28.83
CA GLY A 175 -0.88 10.21 28.11
C GLY A 175 0.47 9.47 28.13
N ALA A 176 0.55 8.26 28.70
CA ALA A 176 1.76 7.45 28.67
C ALA A 176 1.85 6.65 27.35
N VAL A 177 3.06 6.50 26.79
CA VAL A 177 3.29 5.64 25.63
C VAL A 177 2.93 4.20 25.98
N LYS A 178 2.03 3.58 25.22
CA LYS A 178 1.74 2.15 25.34
C LYS A 178 3.03 1.37 25.07
N LYS A 179 3.60 0.80 26.12
CA LYS A 179 4.71 -0.15 25.99
C LYS A 179 4.13 -1.52 25.62
N GLU A 180 3.66 -1.68 24.41
CA GLU A 180 3.43 -3.03 23.94
C GLU A 180 4.77 -3.70 23.70
N ASN A 181 4.88 -4.90 24.26
CA ASN A 181 6.02 -5.78 24.03
C ASN A 181 6.03 -6.21 22.55
N ILE A 182 6.66 -5.42 21.68
CA ILE A 182 6.97 -5.78 20.28
C ILE A 182 7.86 -7.05 20.21
N SER A 183 8.36 -7.50 21.36
CA SER A 183 9.08 -8.78 21.51
C SER A 183 8.18 -10.02 21.51
N SER A 184 6.87 -9.87 21.56
CA SER A 184 5.91 -10.99 21.65
C SER A 184 4.93 -11.08 20.47
N VAL A 185 5.35 -10.74 19.26
CA VAL A 185 4.77 -11.43 18.10
C VAL A 185 5.32 -12.85 18.15
N LYS A 186 4.80 -13.63 19.11
CA LYS A 186 4.84 -15.07 19.00
C LYS A 186 4.15 -15.37 17.67
N HIS A 187 4.82 -16.09 16.79
CA HIS A 187 4.14 -16.89 15.81
C HIS A 187 3.16 -17.76 16.60
N GLU A 188 1.93 -17.27 16.78
CA GLU A 188 0.86 -18.17 17.20
C GLU A 188 0.82 -19.23 16.13
N GLU A 189 0.95 -20.48 16.57
CA GLU A 189 0.67 -21.64 15.72
C GLU A 189 -0.61 -21.35 14.97
N VAL A 190 -0.56 -21.46 13.64
CA VAL A 190 -1.68 -21.25 12.73
C VAL A 190 -2.81 -22.13 13.25
N LYS A 191 -3.71 -21.54 14.04
CA LYS A 191 -4.94 -22.20 14.44
C LYS A 191 -5.62 -22.58 13.14
N LYS A 192 -5.92 -23.85 12.95
CA LYS A 192 -6.68 -24.36 11.79
C LYS A 192 -7.79 -23.36 11.51
N VAL A 193 -7.72 -22.74 10.32
CA VAL A 193 -8.70 -21.75 9.88
C VAL A 193 -10.07 -22.42 10.01
N ASN A 194 -10.89 -21.90 10.89
CA ASN A 194 -12.21 -22.46 11.15
C ASN A 194 -13.10 -22.07 9.97
N ASN A 195 -13.19 -22.95 8.95
CA ASN A 195 -13.85 -22.71 7.67
C ASN A 195 -15.38 -22.44 7.78
N GLU A 196 -15.95 -22.51 8.98
CA GLU A 196 -17.38 -22.35 9.18
C GLU A 196 -17.84 -20.90 9.45
N LYS A 197 -16.90 -19.95 9.69
CA LYS A 197 -17.26 -18.60 10.16
C LYS A 197 -17.71 -17.66 9.05
N PHE A 198 -17.21 -17.80 7.83
CA PHE A 198 -17.50 -16.90 6.71
C PHE A 198 -17.97 -17.65 5.46
N ASN A 199 -19.01 -17.14 4.82
CA ASN A 199 -19.52 -17.70 3.57
C ASN A 199 -19.23 -16.72 2.41
N PHE A 200 -18.19 -17.01 1.64
CA PHE A 200 -17.84 -16.26 0.42
C PHE A 200 -18.44 -16.85 -0.86
N LYS A 201 -19.25 -17.92 -0.76
CA LYS A 201 -19.81 -18.58 -1.93
C LYS A 201 -20.69 -17.62 -2.73
N GLY A 202 -20.35 -17.44 -4.00
CA GLY A 202 -21.08 -16.58 -4.90
C GLY A 202 -20.82 -15.08 -4.74
N ARG A 203 -19.97 -14.67 -3.81
CA ARG A 203 -19.61 -13.23 -3.63
C ARG A 203 -18.63 -12.78 -4.69
N ASN A 204 -18.83 -11.56 -5.14
CA ASN A 204 -17.88 -10.85 -6.00
C ASN A 204 -16.72 -10.31 -5.18
N PHE A 205 -15.57 -10.05 -5.83
CA PHE A 205 -14.40 -9.42 -5.22
C PHE A 205 -14.00 -8.19 -6.04
N LEU A 206 -14.74 -7.09 -5.88
CA LEU A 206 -14.59 -5.89 -6.69
C LEU A 206 -13.71 -4.85 -6.02
N THR A 207 -13.90 -4.68 -4.72
CA THR A 207 -13.08 -3.80 -3.86
C THR A 207 -12.89 -4.44 -2.49
N LEU A 208 -11.87 -4.01 -1.73
CA LEU A 208 -11.73 -4.40 -0.32
C LEU A 208 -12.77 -3.73 0.57
N LEU A 209 -13.39 -2.64 0.11
CA LEU A 209 -14.45 -1.93 0.84
C LEU A 209 -15.72 -2.77 1.02
N ASP A 210 -15.89 -3.81 0.21
CA ASP A 210 -17.04 -4.72 0.28
C ASP A 210 -16.88 -5.79 1.39
N TYR A 211 -15.77 -5.76 2.14
CA TYR A 211 -15.40 -6.77 3.11
C TYR A 211 -15.09 -6.18 4.47
N THR A 212 -15.47 -6.90 5.53
CA THR A 212 -15.10 -6.51 6.89
C THR A 212 -13.62 -6.79 7.17
N PRO A 213 -13.01 -6.14 8.17
CA PRO A 213 -11.62 -6.42 8.56
C PRO A 213 -11.38 -7.90 8.91
N GLU A 214 -12.35 -8.58 9.53
CA GLU A 214 -12.28 -10.00 9.87
C GLU A 214 -12.31 -10.88 8.61
N GLU A 215 -13.11 -10.53 7.62
CA GLU A 215 -13.15 -11.23 6.33
C GLU A 215 -11.84 -11.04 5.57
N ILE A 216 -11.28 -9.84 5.57
CA ILE A 216 -9.96 -9.56 4.95
C ILE A 216 -8.87 -10.38 5.65
N ARG A 217 -8.87 -10.43 6.98
CA ARG A 217 -7.91 -11.25 7.74
C ARG A 217 -8.03 -12.72 7.40
N TYR A 218 -9.26 -13.23 7.30
CA TYR A 218 -9.50 -14.61 6.85
C TYR A 218 -8.93 -14.88 5.45
N LEU A 219 -9.11 -13.94 4.49
CA LEU A 219 -8.58 -14.07 3.13
C LEU A 219 -7.04 -14.07 3.13
N LEU A 220 -6.40 -13.28 3.98
CA LEU A 220 -4.94 -13.27 4.15
C LEU A 220 -4.44 -14.60 4.74
N ASP A 221 -5.09 -15.13 5.77
CA ASP A 221 -4.74 -16.41 6.38
C ASP A 221 -4.91 -17.58 5.38
N LEU A 222 -6.00 -17.58 4.61
CA LEU A 222 -6.22 -18.55 3.55
C LEU A 222 -5.16 -18.46 2.44
N SER A 223 -4.79 -17.23 2.05
CA SER A 223 -3.75 -17.01 1.05
C SER A 223 -2.38 -17.49 1.53
N LYS A 224 -2.06 -17.28 2.81
CA LYS A 224 -0.84 -17.78 3.44
C LYS A 224 -0.82 -19.31 3.49
N ASP A 225 -1.92 -19.96 3.87
CA ASP A 225 -2.04 -21.42 3.89
C ASP A 225 -1.84 -22.03 2.49
N LEU A 226 -2.49 -21.45 1.46
CA LEU A 226 -2.33 -21.91 0.08
C LEU A 226 -0.91 -21.71 -0.45
N LYS A 227 -0.28 -20.57 -0.11
CA LYS A 227 1.14 -20.29 -0.46
C LYS A 227 2.07 -21.31 0.19
N ASP A 228 1.88 -21.63 1.46
CA ASP A 228 2.68 -22.64 2.17
C ASP A 228 2.48 -24.04 1.56
N LYS A 229 1.25 -24.45 1.28
CA LYS A 229 0.96 -25.70 0.58
C LYS A 229 1.68 -25.80 -0.76
N LYS A 230 1.63 -24.73 -1.56
CA LYS A 230 2.34 -24.68 -2.85
C LYS A 230 3.86 -24.83 -2.66
N HIS A 231 4.48 -24.13 -1.73
CA HIS A 231 5.92 -24.22 -1.46
C HIS A 231 6.34 -25.62 -0.97
N ARG A 232 5.48 -26.29 -0.22
CA ARG A 232 5.71 -27.65 0.32
C ARG A 232 5.32 -28.75 -0.65
N GLY A 233 4.83 -28.42 -1.83
CA GLY A 233 4.36 -29.40 -2.82
C GLY A 233 3.13 -30.20 -2.38
N ILE A 234 2.34 -29.66 -1.44
CA ILE A 234 1.10 -30.30 -0.97
C ILE A 234 -0.01 -30.02 -1.98
N GLU A 235 -0.58 -31.07 -2.52
CA GLU A 235 -1.71 -30.95 -3.47
C GLU A 235 -2.93 -30.30 -2.81
N HIS A 236 -3.50 -29.29 -3.47
CA HIS A 236 -4.64 -28.51 -2.95
C HIS A 236 -5.66 -28.15 -4.05
N ARG A 237 -6.02 -29.13 -4.89
CA ARG A 237 -6.95 -28.98 -6.03
C ARG A 237 -8.42 -28.90 -5.58
N TYR A 238 -8.75 -27.92 -4.74
CA TYR A 238 -10.07 -27.77 -4.12
C TYR A 238 -11.19 -27.42 -5.10
N LEU A 239 -10.84 -26.90 -6.28
CA LEU A 239 -11.80 -26.42 -7.29
C LEU A 239 -11.75 -27.26 -8.57
N LYS A 240 -11.45 -28.56 -8.43
CA LYS A 240 -11.43 -29.51 -9.55
C LYS A 240 -12.77 -29.52 -10.28
N GLY A 241 -12.73 -29.39 -11.60
CA GLY A 241 -13.91 -29.37 -12.47
C GLY A 241 -14.59 -28.00 -12.60
N LYS A 242 -14.07 -26.96 -11.95
CA LYS A 242 -14.47 -25.58 -12.16
C LYS A 242 -13.70 -24.95 -13.31
N ASN A 243 -14.32 -23.99 -14.00
CA ASN A 243 -13.71 -23.26 -15.10
C ASN A 243 -13.86 -21.75 -14.88
N ILE A 244 -12.81 -21.02 -15.11
CA ILE A 244 -12.81 -19.54 -15.02
C ILE A 244 -12.38 -18.91 -16.33
N VAL A 245 -12.85 -17.70 -16.55
CA VAL A 245 -12.39 -16.87 -17.67
C VAL A 245 -11.67 -15.62 -17.16
N LEU A 246 -10.54 -15.33 -17.76
CA LEU A 246 -9.77 -14.11 -17.55
C LEU A 246 -10.05 -13.15 -18.71
N LEU A 247 -10.83 -12.12 -18.43
CA LEU A 247 -11.32 -11.14 -19.40
C LEU A 247 -10.49 -9.85 -19.30
N PHE A 248 -9.68 -9.58 -20.32
CA PHE A 248 -8.73 -8.46 -20.30
C PHE A 248 -9.06 -7.40 -21.35
N GLU A 249 -9.13 -6.16 -20.94
CA GLU A 249 -9.11 -4.98 -21.81
C GLU A 249 -7.74 -4.29 -21.80
N LYS A 250 -6.95 -4.52 -20.76
CA LYS A 250 -5.54 -4.11 -20.64
C LYS A 250 -4.64 -5.32 -20.58
N THR A 251 -3.58 -5.35 -21.38
CA THR A 251 -2.55 -6.40 -21.29
C THR A 251 -1.86 -6.40 -19.94
N SER A 252 -1.55 -7.58 -19.42
CA SER A 252 -0.75 -7.74 -18.21
C SER A 252 -0.15 -9.13 -18.17
N THR A 253 1.16 -9.21 -18.01
CA THR A 253 1.85 -10.48 -17.83
C THR A 253 1.60 -11.03 -16.43
N ARG A 254 1.83 -10.22 -15.39
CA ARG A 254 1.78 -10.69 -14.00
C ARG A 254 0.37 -11.12 -13.57
N THR A 255 -0.64 -10.29 -13.76
CA THR A 255 -2.02 -10.61 -13.37
C THR A 255 -2.51 -11.86 -14.11
N ARG A 256 -2.28 -11.93 -15.42
CA ARG A 256 -2.62 -13.10 -16.21
C ARG A 256 -1.98 -14.37 -15.65
N CYS A 257 -0.64 -14.40 -15.56
CA CYS A 257 0.08 -15.58 -15.08
C CYS A 257 -0.31 -15.96 -13.66
N SER A 258 -0.56 -14.99 -12.78
CA SER A 258 -0.98 -15.26 -11.39
C SER A 258 -2.32 -15.98 -11.33
N PHE A 259 -3.32 -15.50 -12.08
CA PHE A 259 -4.64 -16.15 -12.12
C PHE A 259 -4.61 -17.50 -12.87
N GLU A 260 -3.85 -17.60 -13.96
CA GLU A 260 -3.68 -18.88 -14.67
C GLU A 260 -3.05 -19.92 -13.74
N VAL A 261 -1.94 -19.59 -13.08
CA VAL A 261 -1.24 -20.53 -12.18
C VAL A 261 -2.09 -20.86 -10.96
N ALA A 262 -2.74 -19.88 -10.34
CA ALA A 262 -3.63 -20.11 -9.20
C ALA A 262 -4.80 -21.03 -9.57
N GLY A 263 -5.39 -20.82 -10.75
CA GLY A 263 -6.44 -21.67 -11.27
C GLY A 263 -5.98 -23.12 -11.45
N LEU A 264 -4.83 -23.32 -12.08
CA LEU A 264 -4.23 -24.65 -12.30
C LEU A 264 -3.88 -25.35 -10.98
N ASP A 265 -3.29 -24.65 -10.02
CA ASP A 265 -2.95 -25.18 -8.70
C ASP A 265 -4.20 -25.65 -7.94
N LEU A 266 -5.30 -24.90 -8.06
CA LEU A 266 -6.60 -25.25 -7.46
C LEU A 266 -7.38 -26.29 -8.26
N GLY A 267 -6.90 -26.71 -9.44
CA GLY A 267 -7.52 -27.72 -10.29
C GLY A 267 -8.59 -27.20 -11.23
N MET A 268 -8.65 -25.90 -11.48
CA MET A 268 -9.57 -25.28 -12.42
C MET A 268 -9.09 -25.34 -13.87
N GLY A 269 -10.02 -25.28 -14.83
CA GLY A 269 -9.74 -24.87 -16.19
C GLY A 269 -9.70 -23.34 -16.29
N VAL A 270 -8.77 -22.80 -17.09
CA VAL A 270 -8.62 -21.34 -17.26
C VAL A 270 -8.64 -20.99 -18.73
N THR A 271 -9.49 -20.03 -19.11
CA THR A 271 -9.54 -19.45 -20.46
C THR A 271 -9.12 -18.00 -20.39
N TYR A 272 -8.22 -17.59 -21.26
CA TYR A 272 -7.80 -16.20 -21.39
C TYR A 272 -8.42 -15.54 -22.63
N LEU A 273 -9.11 -14.43 -22.43
CA LEU A 273 -9.63 -13.58 -23.50
C LEU A 273 -8.85 -12.26 -23.50
N ASP A 274 -8.04 -12.07 -24.52
CA ASP A 274 -7.26 -10.84 -24.72
C ASP A 274 -8.12 -9.69 -25.28
N PRO A 275 -7.62 -8.45 -25.26
CA PRO A 275 -8.37 -7.29 -25.78
C PRO A 275 -8.75 -7.38 -27.27
N GLY A 276 -8.03 -8.20 -28.03
CA GLY A 276 -8.28 -8.40 -29.47
C GLY A 276 -9.35 -9.45 -29.76
N SER A 277 -9.44 -10.46 -28.89
CA SER A 277 -10.35 -11.61 -29.06
C SER A 277 -11.74 -11.41 -28.44
N SER A 278 -11.90 -10.42 -27.55
CA SER A 278 -13.20 -10.09 -26.95
C SER A 278 -14.03 -9.15 -27.83
N GLN A 279 -15.34 -9.43 -27.90
CA GLN A 279 -16.32 -8.57 -28.56
C GLN A 279 -17.00 -7.59 -27.59
N MET A 280 -16.70 -7.67 -26.30
CA MET A 280 -17.24 -6.81 -25.24
C MET A 280 -17.00 -5.33 -25.55
N GLY A 281 -18.04 -4.52 -25.41
CA GLY A 281 -17.98 -3.08 -25.68
C GLY A 281 -17.82 -2.71 -27.19
N LYS A 282 -17.80 -3.70 -28.08
CA LYS A 282 -17.71 -3.49 -29.55
C LYS A 282 -19.01 -3.89 -30.25
N LYS A 283 -19.30 -5.19 -30.32
CA LYS A 283 -20.51 -5.76 -30.91
C LYS A 283 -21.50 -6.29 -29.88
N GLU A 284 -21.03 -6.51 -28.65
CA GLU A 284 -21.85 -7.00 -27.53
C GLU A 284 -21.83 -5.98 -26.39
N SER A 285 -22.96 -5.82 -25.72
CA SER A 285 -23.01 -5.05 -24.49
C SER A 285 -22.25 -5.79 -23.35
N ILE A 286 -21.79 -5.03 -22.35
CA ILE A 286 -21.16 -5.60 -21.17
C ILE A 286 -22.09 -6.60 -20.48
N ALA A 287 -23.37 -6.23 -20.37
CA ALA A 287 -24.40 -7.09 -19.74
C ALA A 287 -24.62 -8.40 -20.51
N ASP A 288 -24.59 -8.40 -21.83
CA ASP A 288 -24.78 -9.62 -22.63
C ASP A 288 -23.54 -10.51 -22.58
N THR A 289 -22.34 -9.91 -22.69
CA THR A 289 -21.07 -10.65 -22.48
C THR A 289 -21.04 -11.29 -21.09
N ALA A 290 -21.45 -10.57 -20.05
CA ALA A 290 -21.52 -11.10 -18.69
C ALA A 290 -22.45 -12.32 -18.58
N LYS A 291 -23.65 -12.25 -19.14
CA LYS A 291 -24.63 -13.36 -19.15
C LYS A 291 -24.09 -14.58 -19.90
N VAL A 292 -23.45 -14.37 -21.06
CA VAL A 292 -22.87 -15.47 -21.84
C VAL A 292 -21.75 -16.14 -21.08
N LEU A 293 -20.78 -15.37 -20.59
CA LEU A 293 -19.65 -15.90 -19.83
C LEU A 293 -20.10 -16.59 -18.53
N GLY A 294 -21.06 -16.00 -17.81
CA GLY A 294 -21.59 -16.56 -16.58
C GLY A 294 -22.36 -17.87 -16.76
N ARG A 295 -22.78 -18.25 -17.99
CA ARG A 295 -23.36 -19.56 -18.32
C ARG A 295 -22.32 -20.57 -18.72
N MET A 296 -21.14 -20.15 -19.13
CA MET A 296 -20.05 -21.02 -19.58
C MET A 296 -19.04 -21.31 -18.47
N TYR A 297 -18.84 -20.34 -17.57
CA TYR A 297 -17.79 -20.36 -16.56
C TYR A 297 -18.36 -20.28 -15.15
N ASP A 298 -17.59 -20.77 -14.17
CA ASP A 298 -17.92 -20.72 -12.75
C ASP A 298 -17.44 -19.40 -12.08
N GLY A 299 -16.66 -18.58 -12.78
CA GLY A 299 -16.18 -17.29 -12.32
C GLY A 299 -15.51 -16.50 -13.43
N ILE A 300 -15.49 -15.17 -13.28
CA ILE A 300 -14.92 -14.23 -14.24
C ILE A 300 -13.91 -13.35 -13.53
N GLU A 301 -12.68 -13.31 -13.99
CA GLU A 301 -11.72 -12.27 -13.63
C GLU A 301 -11.75 -11.18 -14.72
N TYR A 302 -11.79 -9.94 -14.30
CA TYR A 302 -11.77 -8.80 -15.20
C TYR A 302 -10.58 -7.88 -14.89
N ARG A 303 -9.88 -7.49 -15.96
CA ARG A 303 -8.84 -6.48 -15.92
C ARG A 303 -9.05 -5.44 -17.02
N GLY A 304 -9.32 -4.20 -16.62
CA GLY A 304 -9.66 -3.15 -17.59
C GLY A 304 -9.44 -1.74 -17.09
N TYR A 305 -10.34 -0.85 -17.47
CA TYR A 305 -10.23 0.58 -17.22
C TYR A 305 -11.21 1.05 -16.14
N ASP A 306 -12.51 1.05 -16.43
CA ASP A 306 -13.55 1.67 -15.62
C ASP A 306 -14.10 0.67 -14.60
N GLN A 307 -14.21 1.10 -13.34
CA GLN A 307 -14.82 0.31 -12.26
C GLN A 307 -16.28 -0.06 -12.58
N LYS A 308 -17.02 0.81 -13.24
CA LYS A 308 -18.40 0.55 -13.65
C LYS A 308 -18.54 -0.68 -14.56
N ILE A 309 -17.52 -0.98 -15.36
CA ILE A 309 -17.52 -2.15 -16.24
C ILE A 309 -17.51 -3.44 -15.40
N VAL A 310 -16.61 -3.54 -14.42
CA VAL A 310 -16.55 -4.74 -13.57
C VAL A 310 -17.78 -4.88 -12.68
N GLU A 311 -18.38 -3.76 -12.26
CA GLU A 311 -19.64 -3.75 -11.51
C GLU A 311 -20.82 -4.21 -12.39
N GLU A 312 -20.88 -3.79 -13.64
CA GLU A 312 -21.90 -4.24 -14.59
C GLU A 312 -21.74 -5.72 -14.94
N LEU A 313 -20.51 -6.19 -15.11
CA LEU A 313 -20.21 -7.62 -15.22
C LEU A 313 -20.71 -8.39 -14.01
N ALA A 314 -20.38 -7.96 -12.81
CA ALA A 314 -20.79 -8.59 -11.55
C ALA A 314 -22.30 -8.66 -11.37
N LYS A 315 -23.00 -7.60 -11.77
CA LYS A 315 -24.48 -7.53 -11.71
C LYS A 315 -25.17 -8.52 -12.63
N ASN A 316 -24.59 -8.84 -13.78
CA ASN A 316 -25.25 -9.61 -14.85
C ASN A 316 -24.72 -11.04 -15.04
N ALA A 317 -23.54 -11.36 -14.52
CA ALA A 317 -22.89 -12.64 -14.77
C ALA A 317 -23.59 -13.85 -14.10
N GLY A 318 -24.16 -13.66 -12.90
CA GLY A 318 -24.73 -14.74 -12.11
C GLY A 318 -23.69 -15.72 -11.52
N VAL A 319 -22.40 -15.42 -11.68
CA VAL A 319 -21.26 -16.11 -11.09
C VAL A 319 -20.33 -15.08 -10.46
N PRO A 320 -19.43 -15.46 -9.52
CA PRO A 320 -18.47 -14.53 -8.94
C PRO A 320 -17.62 -13.81 -9.99
N VAL A 321 -17.46 -12.50 -9.79
CA VAL A 321 -16.59 -11.64 -10.60
C VAL A 321 -15.49 -11.07 -9.70
N TRP A 322 -14.24 -11.16 -10.16
CA TRP A 322 -13.06 -10.68 -9.46
C TRP A 322 -12.39 -9.54 -10.24
N ASN A 323 -12.08 -8.47 -9.53
CA ASN A 323 -11.37 -7.31 -10.09
C ASN A 323 -9.86 -7.56 -10.06
N GLY A 324 -9.28 -7.86 -11.20
CA GLY A 324 -7.83 -8.00 -11.39
C GLY A 324 -7.10 -6.66 -11.59
N LEU A 325 -7.81 -5.61 -11.94
CA LEU A 325 -7.44 -4.18 -11.92
C LEU A 325 -8.50 -3.36 -12.65
N THR A 326 -8.91 -2.26 -12.06
CA THR A 326 -9.52 -1.12 -12.73
C THR A 326 -8.67 0.13 -12.51
N THR A 327 -9.11 1.29 -13.01
CA THR A 327 -8.43 2.57 -12.76
C THR A 327 -8.50 2.94 -11.27
N GLU A 328 -9.61 2.58 -10.62
CA GLU A 328 -9.89 2.94 -9.23
C GLU A 328 -9.38 1.91 -8.22
N PHE A 329 -9.48 0.60 -8.53
CA PHE A 329 -9.22 -0.46 -7.55
C PHE A 329 -8.39 -1.62 -8.10
N HIS A 330 -7.57 -2.21 -7.21
CA HIS A 330 -6.84 -3.45 -7.47
C HIS A 330 -6.83 -4.33 -6.20
N PRO A 331 -7.98 -4.91 -5.79
CA PRO A 331 -8.13 -5.57 -4.50
C PRO A 331 -7.19 -6.76 -4.32
N THR A 332 -6.91 -7.52 -5.38
CA THR A 332 -5.99 -8.66 -5.33
C THR A 332 -4.55 -8.23 -5.06
N GLN A 333 -4.11 -7.09 -5.63
CA GLN A 333 -2.79 -6.54 -5.35
C GLN A 333 -2.70 -6.05 -3.90
N MET A 334 -3.73 -5.37 -3.42
CA MET A 334 -3.77 -4.87 -2.04
C MET A 334 -3.64 -6.02 -1.02
N LEU A 335 -4.33 -7.16 -1.24
CA LEU A 335 -4.15 -8.34 -0.39
C LEU A 335 -2.72 -8.89 -0.46
N ALA A 336 -2.13 -8.94 -1.65
CA ALA A 336 -0.75 -9.41 -1.84
C ALA A 336 0.25 -8.50 -1.12
N ASP A 337 0.05 -7.18 -1.19
CA ASP A 337 0.90 -6.19 -0.54
C ASP A 337 0.83 -6.33 0.99
N VAL A 338 -0.38 -6.43 1.55
CA VAL A 338 -0.57 -6.64 2.99
C VAL A 338 0.01 -7.99 3.46
N MET A 339 -0.03 -9.02 2.62
CA MET A 339 0.53 -10.33 2.94
C MET A 339 2.07 -10.35 2.92
N THR A 340 2.71 -9.39 2.25
CA THR A 340 4.18 -9.31 2.11
C THR A 340 4.83 -8.44 3.20
N VAL A 341 4.06 -7.64 3.88
CA VAL A 341 4.48 -6.82 5.03
C VAL A 341 4.29 -7.60 6.32
#